data_d2fc36767dc459b9f7c5ed5544e5dc63
#
_entry.id   d2fc36767dc459b9f7c5ed5544e5dc63
#
_cell.length_a   1.000
_cell.length_b   1.000
_cell.length_c   1.000
_cell.angle_alpha   90.00
_cell.angle_beta   90.00
_cell.angle_gamma   90.00
#
_symmetry.space_group_name_H-M   'P 1'
#
loop_
_entity.id
_entity.type
_entity.pdbx_description
1 polymer ?
#
loop_
_entity_poly.entity_id
_entity_poly.type
_entity_poly.pdbx_seq_one_letter_code
_entity_poly.pdbx_strand_id
1 'polypeptide(L)'
;MPRKKETPPPPPAQEEESVWTYRGYKLKSSEFVTAMVHLFRAEVQRANVWRQRLDTTTNWAVVATGATLSISFSQPNVHHGVIILNTLLVTWFLFIEARRYRYYELWSYRVRLMETDFYAPMLVPPFHPSPEWAENLAENLLTPSFPISMWEAFGRRLRRNYLWIYLILFISWMGKSFLFPEPATTIAEFIDRGSVGSIPGYIIVSLGVIYHLFLLMIAIGTVGMTKATGEILPRFGDETAPAAQSMEGKHTGLRALLVPRKRRRQLLALIITDKAKQVSSRIMTDLKRGVTSMQGKGMYTGKDRSILLCALTITEAHNLKSAVAKEDPKAVVIVSPAQEILGGGFTPLEENDTSGD
;
A
#
# COMPACT_ATOMS: atom_id res chain seq x y z
N MET A 1 57.13 -34.71 42.65
CA MET A 1 56.44 -33.45 42.38
C MET A 1 55.71 -33.65 41.11
N PRO A 2 54.34 -33.59 41.09
CA PRO A 2 53.56 -33.73 39.89
C PRO A 2 53.54 -32.43 39.11
N ARG A 3 53.74 -32.49 37.77
CA ARG A 3 53.71 -31.35 36.86
C ARG A 3 52.26 -30.83 36.80
N LYS A 4 52.10 -29.53 37.14
CA LYS A 4 50.82 -28.80 36.85
C LYS A 4 50.55 -28.85 35.32
N LYS A 5 49.42 -29.40 34.95
CA LYS A 5 48.89 -29.26 33.61
C LYS A 5 48.46 -27.78 33.41
N GLU A 6 49.20 -27.07 32.58
CA GLU A 6 48.75 -25.74 32.08
C GLU A 6 47.49 -25.90 31.27
N THR A 7 46.41 -25.27 31.69
CA THR A 7 45.18 -25.12 30.91
C THR A 7 45.47 -24.26 29.68
N PRO A 8 45.07 -24.69 28.46
CA PRO A 8 45.27 -23.86 27.27
C PRO A 8 44.54 -22.54 27.43
N PRO A 9 45.08 -21.42 26.88
CA PRO A 9 44.43 -20.13 26.92
C PRO A 9 43.03 -20.20 26.24
N PRO A 10 42.06 -19.45 26.76
CA PRO A 10 40.74 -19.41 26.15
C PRO A 10 40.85 -18.94 24.70
N PRO A 11 40.03 -19.50 23.75
CA PRO A 11 40.06 -19.07 22.38
C PRO A 11 39.75 -17.56 22.30
N PRO A 12 40.37 -16.82 21.35
CA PRO A 12 40.13 -15.39 21.21
C PRO A 12 38.64 -15.17 21.01
N ALA A 13 38.09 -14.23 21.78
CA ALA A 13 36.70 -13.81 21.62
C ALA A 13 36.49 -13.40 20.16
N GLN A 14 35.64 -14.12 19.46
CA GLN A 14 35.23 -13.74 18.12
C GLN A 14 34.59 -12.34 18.22
N GLU A 15 35.24 -11.32 17.65
CA GLU A 15 34.68 -9.98 17.55
C GLU A 15 33.40 -10.14 16.71
N GLU A 16 32.24 -9.99 17.34
CA GLU A 16 30.94 -9.96 16.65
C GLU A 16 31.02 -8.85 15.60
N GLU A 17 30.95 -9.22 14.32
CA GLU A 17 30.90 -8.26 13.20
C GLU A 17 29.77 -7.27 13.41
N SER A 18 30.10 -5.98 13.46
CA SER A 18 29.11 -4.93 13.62
C SER A 18 28.32 -4.77 12.33
N VAL A 19 27.00 -4.90 12.39
CA VAL A 19 26.09 -4.74 11.24
C VAL A 19 26.05 -3.28 10.78
N TRP A 20 26.26 -2.33 11.71
CA TRP A 20 26.15 -0.91 11.42
C TRP A 20 26.93 -0.07 12.44
N THR A 21 27.47 1.10 12.00
CA THR A 21 28.19 2.03 12.87
C THR A 21 27.69 3.46 12.66
N TYR A 22 27.38 4.18 13.76
CA TYR A 22 27.00 5.58 13.74
C TYR A 22 27.64 6.33 14.92
N ARG A 23 28.41 7.38 14.62
CA ARG A 23 29.11 8.21 15.63
C ARG A 23 29.89 7.39 16.66
N GLY A 24 30.55 6.30 16.24
CA GLY A 24 31.25 5.39 17.13
C GLY A 24 30.35 4.31 17.78
N TYR A 25 29.08 4.36 17.60
CA TYR A 25 28.13 3.33 18.04
C TYR A 25 28.16 2.15 17.07
N LYS A 26 28.45 0.96 17.55
CA LYS A 26 28.45 -0.28 16.76
C LYS A 26 27.21 -1.08 17.08
N LEU A 27 26.31 -1.26 16.12
CA LEU A 27 25.14 -2.12 16.28
C LEU A 27 25.56 -3.57 16.11
N LYS A 28 25.37 -4.37 17.15
CA LYS A 28 25.64 -5.80 17.14
C LYS A 28 24.51 -6.56 16.44
N SER A 29 24.78 -7.75 15.94
CA SER A 29 23.79 -8.62 15.31
C SER A 29 22.60 -8.93 16.24
N SER A 30 22.86 -9.17 17.52
CA SER A 30 21.80 -9.41 18.53
C SER A 30 20.89 -8.19 18.77
N GLU A 31 21.46 -6.98 18.73
CA GLU A 31 20.71 -5.73 18.88
C GLU A 31 19.83 -5.47 17.65
N PHE A 32 20.33 -5.79 16.45
CA PHE A 32 19.56 -5.70 15.20
C PHE A 32 18.34 -6.63 15.24
N VAL A 33 18.53 -7.89 15.63
CA VAL A 33 17.44 -8.85 15.76
C VAL A 33 16.40 -8.36 16.78
N THR A 34 16.85 -7.82 17.92
CA THR A 34 15.97 -7.25 18.94
C THR A 34 15.16 -6.08 18.39
N ALA A 35 15.80 -5.16 17.67
CA ALA A 35 15.12 -4.03 17.04
C ALA A 35 14.07 -4.48 16.02
N MET A 36 14.38 -5.49 15.21
CA MET A 36 13.44 -6.06 14.24
C MET A 36 12.22 -6.72 14.90
N VAL A 37 12.41 -7.44 16.01
CA VAL A 37 11.30 -8.02 16.79
C VAL A 37 10.39 -6.92 17.34
N HIS A 38 10.95 -5.83 17.87
CA HIS A 38 10.17 -4.71 18.37
C HIS A 38 9.41 -3.99 17.24
N LEU A 39 10.06 -3.78 16.09
CA LEU A 39 9.42 -3.20 14.91
C LEU A 39 8.25 -4.08 14.44
N PHE A 40 8.47 -5.38 14.32
CA PHE A 40 7.43 -6.32 13.90
C PHE A 40 6.21 -6.30 14.83
N ARG A 41 6.44 -6.37 16.15
CA ARG A 41 5.37 -6.28 17.16
C ARG A 41 4.58 -4.97 17.04
N ALA A 42 5.26 -3.85 16.83
CA ALA A 42 4.63 -2.55 16.66
C ALA A 42 3.77 -2.50 15.37
N GLU A 43 4.26 -3.04 14.25
CA GLU A 43 3.51 -3.08 12.99
C GLU A 43 2.28 -4.00 13.08
N VAL A 44 2.42 -5.18 13.70
CA VAL A 44 1.28 -6.10 13.97
C VAL A 44 0.24 -5.43 14.86
N GLN A 45 0.65 -4.72 15.91
CA GLN A 45 -0.28 -4.01 16.79
C GLN A 45 -1.02 -2.90 16.03
N ARG A 46 -0.32 -2.12 15.19
CA ARG A 46 -0.96 -1.11 14.34
C ARG A 46 -1.98 -1.73 13.38
N ALA A 47 -1.63 -2.82 12.70
CA ALA A 47 -2.55 -3.54 11.82
C ALA A 47 -3.81 -4.01 12.57
N ASN A 48 -3.66 -4.58 13.76
CA ASN A 48 -4.78 -5.03 14.59
C ASN A 48 -5.68 -3.88 15.05
N VAL A 49 -5.12 -2.73 15.45
CA VAL A 49 -5.91 -1.54 15.80
C VAL A 49 -6.75 -1.06 14.61
N TRP A 50 -6.19 -1.02 13.41
CA TRP A 50 -6.93 -0.62 12.23
C TRP A 50 -8.01 -1.66 11.86
N ARG A 51 -7.75 -2.95 12.03
CA ARG A 51 -8.74 -4.02 11.84
C ARG A 51 -9.93 -3.84 12.79
N GLN A 52 -9.67 -3.62 14.07
CA GLN A 52 -10.74 -3.37 15.05
C GLN A 52 -11.61 -2.16 14.69
N ARG A 53 -10.97 -1.06 14.19
CA ARG A 53 -11.70 0.12 13.72
C ARG A 53 -12.60 -0.16 12.52
N LEU A 54 -12.22 -1.09 11.63
CA LEU A 54 -13.05 -1.53 10.51
C LEU A 54 -14.28 -2.28 11.04
N ASP A 55 -14.06 -3.29 11.88
CA ASP A 55 -15.13 -4.11 12.43
C ASP A 55 -16.14 -3.26 13.23
N THR A 56 -15.66 -2.29 13.99
CA THR A 56 -16.51 -1.34 14.71
C THR A 56 -17.40 -0.54 13.76
N THR A 57 -16.88 -0.07 12.59
CA THR A 57 -17.67 0.71 11.64
C THR A 57 -18.76 -0.13 11.00
N THR A 58 -18.43 -1.37 10.61
CA THR A 58 -19.42 -2.32 10.07
C THR A 58 -20.51 -2.62 11.11
N ASN A 59 -20.14 -2.84 12.38
CA ASN A 59 -21.10 -3.09 13.45
C ASN A 59 -22.09 -1.93 13.62
N TRP A 60 -21.61 -0.68 13.60
CA TRP A 60 -22.48 0.49 13.64
C TRP A 60 -23.43 0.57 12.46
N ALA A 61 -22.98 0.24 11.25
CA ALA A 61 -23.83 0.20 10.06
C ALA A 61 -24.96 -0.85 10.22
N VAL A 62 -24.65 -2.03 10.77
CA VAL A 62 -25.64 -3.08 11.02
C VAL A 62 -26.63 -2.67 12.11
N VAL A 63 -26.14 -2.12 13.24
CA VAL A 63 -27.00 -1.65 14.34
C VAL A 63 -27.94 -0.53 13.87
N ALA A 64 -27.41 0.47 13.15
CA ALA A 64 -28.22 1.56 12.62
C ALA A 64 -29.29 1.05 11.66
N THR A 65 -28.95 0.08 10.79
CA THR A 65 -29.88 -0.55 9.86
C THR A 65 -30.98 -1.30 10.62
N GLY A 66 -30.63 -2.13 11.59
CA GLY A 66 -31.60 -2.88 12.41
C GLY A 66 -32.55 -1.96 13.17
N ALA A 67 -32.03 -0.91 13.80
CA ALA A 67 -32.84 0.08 14.51
C ALA A 67 -33.80 0.82 13.55
N THR A 68 -33.29 1.26 12.39
CA THR A 68 -34.11 1.96 11.39
C THR A 68 -35.24 1.07 10.86
N LEU A 69 -34.96 -0.19 10.56
CA LEU A 69 -35.97 -1.12 10.09
C LEU A 69 -37.01 -1.43 11.18
N SER A 70 -36.58 -1.63 12.42
CA SER A 70 -37.47 -1.82 13.54
C SER A 70 -38.44 -0.63 13.70
N ILE A 71 -37.95 0.61 13.65
CA ILE A 71 -38.77 1.82 13.71
C ILE A 71 -39.70 1.91 12.49
N SER A 72 -39.18 1.68 11.28
CA SER A 72 -39.95 1.82 10.04
C SER A 72 -41.14 0.87 9.97
N PHE A 73 -41.01 -0.35 10.49
CA PHE A 73 -42.05 -1.36 10.48
C PHE A 73 -42.89 -1.44 11.76
N SER A 74 -42.53 -0.66 12.78
CA SER A 74 -43.29 -0.64 14.04
C SER A 74 -44.71 -0.08 13.87
N GLN A 75 -44.88 0.88 13.00
CA GLN A 75 -46.18 1.53 12.72
C GLN A 75 -46.39 1.77 11.22
N PRO A 76 -47.64 1.64 10.72
CA PRO A 76 -47.99 1.88 9.32
C PRO A 76 -47.64 3.31 8.87
N ASN A 77 -47.81 4.29 9.73
CA ASN A 77 -47.69 5.71 9.41
C ASN A 77 -46.24 6.23 9.36
N VAL A 78 -45.22 5.42 9.76
CA VAL A 78 -43.83 5.83 9.66
C VAL A 78 -43.46 5.91 8.17
N HIS A 79 -43.02 7.10 7.75
CA HIS A 79 -42.67 7.38 6.37
C HIS A 79 -41.45 6.57 5.91
N HIS A 80 -41.51 5.98 4.71
CA HIS A 80 -40.42 5.18 4.12
C HIS A 80 -39.09 5.96 3.91
N GLY A 81 -39.15 7.31 3.92
CA GLY A 81 -37.99 8.19 3.83
C GLY A 81 -36.92 7.94 4.91
N VAL A 82 -37.32 7.36 6.06
CA VAL A 82 -36.36 6.97 7.11
C VAL A 82 -35.41 5.89 6.62
N ILE A 83 -35.87 4.96 5.77
CA ILE A 83 -35.00 3.92 5.16
C ILE A 83 -34.03 4.55 4.16
N ILE A 84 -34.50 5.54 3.37
CA ILE A 84 -33.65 6.27 2.43
C ILE A 84 -32.56 7.02 3.20
N LEU A 85 -32.92 7.71 4.30
CA LEU A 85 -31.95 8.40 5.16
C LEU A 85 -30.89 7.43 5.71
N ASN A 86 -31.32 6.25 6.16
CA ASN A 86 -30.39 5.22 6.63
C ASN A 86 -29.49 4.69 5.49
N THR A 87 -30.00 4.59 4.27
CA THR A 87 -29.19 4.21 3.09
C THR A 87 -28.05 5.21 2.87
N LEU A 88 -28.33 6.52 3.01
CA LEU A 88 -27.30 7.56 2.95
C LEU A 88 -26.30 7.44 4.10
N LEU A 89 -26.78 7.17 5.32
CA LEU A 89 -25.93 6.96 6.49
C LEU A 89 -25.00 5.75 6.30
N VAL A 90 -25.51 4.62 5.80
CA VAL A 90 -24.74 3.41 5.50
C VAL A 90 -23.70 3.70 4.42
N THR A 91 -24.02 4.55 3.44
CA THR A 91 -23.05 5.00 2.42
C THR A 91 -21.90 5.80 3.05
N TRP A 92 -22.22 6.65 4.01
CA TRP A 92 -21.20 7.38 4.76
C TRP A 92 -20.30 6.43 5.57
N PHE A 93 -20.88 5.41 6.23
CA PHE A 93 -20.10 4.38 6.91
C PHE A 93 -19.19 3.62 5.95
N LEU A 94 -19.69 3.23 4.79
CA LEU A 94 -18.91 2.55 3.76
C LEU A 94 -17.72 3.41 3.30
N PHE A 95 -17.94 4.72 3.10
CA PHE A 95 -16.86 5.66 2.72
C PHE A 95 -15.78 5.75 3.82
N ILE A 96 -16.19 5.93 5.09
CA ILE A 96 -15.28 5.95 6.23
C ILE A 96 -14.50 4.63 6.32
N GLU A 97 -15.18 3.50 6.15
CA GLU A 97 -14.58 2.17 6.22
C GLU A 97 -13.60 1.93 5.07
N ALA A 98 -13.93 2.32 3.85
CA ALA A 98 -13.02 2.25 2.71
C ALA A 98 -11.74 3.06 2.93
N ARG A 99 -11.87 4.26 3.50
CA ARG A 99 -10.71 5.08 3.88
C ARG A 99 -9.85 4.38 4.94
N ARG A 100 -10.46 3.84 6.00
CA ARG A 100 -9.78 3.10 7.07
C ARG A 100 -9.12 1.81 6.55
N TYR A 101 -9.76 1.14 5.59
CA TYR A 101 -9.26 -0.07 4.97
C TYR A 101 -7.94 0.16 4.22
N ARG A 102 -7.73 1.32 3.60
CA ARG A 102 -6.44 1.67 2.98
C ARG A 102 -5.31 1.75 4.00
N TYR A 103 -5.58 2.30 5.19
CA TYR A 103 -4.59 2.30 6.28
C TYR A 103 -4.31 0.89 6.79
N TYR A 104 -5.35 0.07 6.96
CA TYR A 104 -5.16 -1.33 7.32
C TYR A 104 -4.27 -2.07 6.31
N GLU A 105 -4.53 -1.92 5.02
CA GLU A 105 -3.73 -2.53 3.95
C GLU A 105 -2.27 -2.05 3.96
N LEU A 106 -2.01 -0.77 4.27
CA LEU A 106 -0.65 -0.24 4.41
C LEU A 106 0.12 -0.96 5.53
N TRP A 107 -0.47 -1.10 6.70
CA TRP A 107 0.18 -1.77 7.84
C TRP A 107 0.26 -3.28 7.65
N SER A 108 -0.78 -3.88 7.10
CA SER A 108 -0.81 -5.31 6.76
C SER A 108 0.25 -5.67 5.72
N TYR A 109 0.48 -4.79 4.74
CA TYR A 109 1.54 -4.97 3.74
C TYR A 109 2.94 -5.02 4.38
N ARG A 110 3.24 -4.12 5.34
CA ARG A 110 4.53 -4.13 6.05
C ARG A 110 4.72 -5.39 6.89
N VAL A 111 3.67 -5.80 7.61
CA VAL A 111 3.70 -7.04 8.37
C VAL A 111 3.98 -8.22 7.44
N ARG A 112 3.26 -8.30 6.30
CA ARG A 112 3.42 -9.37 5.34
C ARG A 112 4.82 -9.41 4.72
N LEU A 113 5.39 -8.25 4.40
CA LEU A 113 6.76 -8.14 3.89
C LEU A 113 7.78 -8.72 4.89
N MET A 114 7.64 -8.39 6.18
CA MET A 114 8.50 -8.97 7.21
C MET A 114 8.28 -10.47 7.39
N GLU A 115 7.05 -10.94 7.34
CA GLU A 115 6.74 -12.37 7.45
C GLU A 115 7.30 -13.18 6.28
N THR A 116 7.08 -12.72 5.02
CA THR A 116 7.46 -13.49 3.83
C THR A 116 8.93 -13.38 3.48
N ASP A 117 9.51 -12.19 3.62
CA ASP A 117 10.82 -11.88 3.07
C ASP A 117 11.93 -11.93 4.13
N PHE A 118 11.57 -11.84 5.41
CA PHE A 118 12.52 -11.90 6.51
C PHE A 118 12.34 -13.15 7.38
N TYR A 119 11.17 -13.31 8.04
CA TYR A 119 10.98 -14.40 9.00
C TYR A 119 10.82 -15.79 8.34
N ALA A 120 10.05 -15.91 7.27
CA ALA A 120 9.84 -17.20 6.61
C ALA A 120 11.15 -17.80 6.06
N PRO A 121 12.02 -17.04 5.36
CA PRO A 121 13.31 -17.56 4.92
C PRO A 121 14.25 -17.96 6.06
N MET A 122 14.09 -17.39 7.26
CA MET A 122 14.88 -17.79 8.43
C MET A 122 14.47 -19.17 9.00
N LEU A 123 13.30 -19.67 8.64
CA LEU A 123 12.79 -20.96 9.13
C LEU A 123 13.17 -22.16 8.24
N VAL A 124 13.55 -21.90 6.99
CA VAL A 124 13.83 -22.96 6.00
C VAL A 124 15.20 -22.75 5.37
N PRO A 125 16.13 -23.75 5.42
CA PRO A 125 17.41 -23.61 4.74
C PRO A 125 17.23 -23.40 3.22
N PRO A 126 18.05 -22.56 2.58
CA PRO A 126 19.29 -21.91 2.99
C PRO A 126 19.16 -20.55 3.69
N PHE A 127 18.25 -20.29 4.56
CA PHE A 127 18.11 -19.14 5.48
C PHE A 127 18.49 -17.74 4.94
N HIS A 128 18.22 -17.48 3.69
CA HIS A 128 18.55 -16.17 3.09
C HIS A 128 17.27 -15.35 2.88
N PRO A 129 17.15 -14.17 3.54
CA PRO A 129 16.11 -13.21 3.21
C PRO A 129 16.20 -12.82 1.73
N SER A 130 15.08 -12.43 1.13
CA SER A 130 15.11 -11.94 -0.25
C SER A 130 16.04 -10.70 -0.32
N PRO A 131 16.89 -10.56 -1.36
CA PRO A 131 17.88 -9.48 -1.41
C PRO A 131 17.28 -8.07 -1.27
N GLU A 132 16.05 -7.88 -1.69
CA GLU A 132 15.38 -6.57 -1.75
C GLU A 132 14.44 -6.29 -0.54
N TRP A 133 14.33 -7.21 0.43
CA TRP A 133 13.38 -7.07 1.52
C TRP A 133 13.61 -5.80 2.36
N ALA A 134 14.87 -5.54 2.70
CA ALA A 134 15.24 -4.40 3.53
C ALA A 134 15.00 -3.07 2.80
N GLU A 135 15.29 -3.02 1.51
CA GLU A 135 15.04 -1.84 0.67
C GLU A 135 13.54 -1.55 0.53
N ASN A 136 12.74 -2.56 0.24
CA ASN A 136 11.29 -2.42 0.14
C ASN A 136 10.65 -1.97 1.45
N LEU A 137 11.10 -2.51 2.58
CA LEU A 137 10.64 -2.10 3.90
C LEU A 137 11.09 -0.67 4.23
N ALA A 138 12.36 -0.34 3.99
CA ALA A 138 12.93 0.98 4.24
C ALA A 138 12.26 2.06 3.36
N GLU A 139 12.03 1.80 2.08
CA GLU A 139 11.30 2.71 1.19
C GLU A 139 9.90 2.98 1.71
N ASN A 140 9.18 1.93 2.12
CA ASN A 140 7.83 2.08 2.66
C ASN A 140 7.80 2.79 4.02
N LEU A 141 8.86 2.66 4.84
CA LEU A 141 9.00 3.41 6.10
C LEU A 141 9.31 4.90 5.85
N LEU A 142 10.19 5.20 4.88
CA LEU A 142 10.58 6.57 4.53
C LEU A 142 9.46 7.33 3.83
N THR A 143 8.76 6.68 2.91
CA THR A 143 7.69 7.28 2.10
C THR A 143 6.47 6.37 2.06
N PRO A 144 5.62 6.38 3.11
CA PRO A 144 4.43 5.55 3.15
C PRO A 144 3.52 5.82 1.96
N SER A 145 3.16 4.77 1.22
CA SER A 145 2.23 4.84 0.09
C SER A 145 1.13 3.79 0.25
N PHE A 146 -0.10 4.15 -0.12
CA PHE A 146 -1.19 3.19 -0.04
C PHE A 146 -1.05 2.12 -1.14
N PRO A 147 -1.09 0.82 -0.78
CA PRO A 147 -0.97 -0.26 -1.76
C PRO A 147 -2.19 -0.39 -2.68
N ILE A 148 -3.35 0.15 -2.27
CA ILE A 148 -4.61 0.09 -3.01
C ILE A 148 -5.22 1.48 -3.21
N SER A 149 -6.00 1.63 -4.30
CA SER A 149 -6.73 2.86 -4.59
C SER A 149 -7.97 3.01 -3.67
N MET A 150 -8.54 4.23 -3.63
CA MET A 150 -9.78 4.47 -2.88
C MET A 150 -10.95 3.68 -3.45
N TRP A 151 -11.07 3.60 -4.78
CA TRP A 151 -12.12 2.87 -5.48
C TRP A 151 -12.04 1.36 -5.23
N GLU A 152 -10.83 0.82 -5.21
CA GLU A 152 -10.61 -0.58 -4.89
C GLU A 152 -10.98 -0.90 -3.44
N ALA A 153 -10.55 -0.06 -2.49
CA ALA A 153 -10.92 -0.19 -1.09
C ALA A 153 -12.45 -0.15 -0.90
N PHE A 154 -13.11 0.81 -1.57
CA PHE A 154 -14.56 0.95 -1.54
C PHE A 154 -15.25 -0.31 -2.10
N GLY A 155 -14.84 -0.77 -3.28
CA GLY A 155 -15.44 -1.97 -3.89
C GLY A 155 -15.21 -3.25 -3.09
N ARG A 156 -14.04 -3.43 -2.47
CA ARG A 156 -13.77 -4.57 -1.59
C ARG A 156 -14.68 -4.58 -0.38
N ARG A 157 -14.82 -3.41 0.30
CA ARG A 157 -15.69 -3.30 1.48
C ARG A 157 -17.16 -3.42 1.11
N LEU A 158 -17.57 -2.84 -0.01
CA LEU A 158 -18.91 -2.98 -0.56
C LEU A 158 -19.28 -4.46 -0.74
N ARG A 159 -18.47 -5.22 -1.50
CA ARG A 159 -18.73 -6.65 -1.77
C ARG A 159 -18.72 -7.51 -0.52
N ARG A 160 -17.80 -7.24 0.41
CA ARG A 160 -17.61 -8.11 1.59
C ARG A 160 -18.70 -7.94 2.64
N ASN A 161 -19.05 -6.68 2.95
CA ASN A 161 -19.89 -6.38 4.11
C ASN A 161 -21.19 -5.65 3.76
N TYR A 162 -21.13 -4.69 2.84
CA TYR A 162 -22.21 -3.71 2.65
C TYR A 162 -23.24 -4.12 1.62
N LEU A 163 -22.92 -5.01 0.69
CA LEU A 163 -23.82 -5.42 -0.37
C LEU A 163 -25.11 -6.03 0.20
N TRP A 164 -24.98 -6.86 1.23
CA TRP A 164 -26.13 -7.44 1.94
C TRP A 164 -26.95 -6.39 2.69
N ILE A 165 -26.30 -5.40 3.29
CA ILE A 165 -27.00 -4.30 4.00
C ILE A 165 -27.81 -3.50 3.01
N TYR A 166 -27.26 -3.15 1.84
CA TYR A 166 -27.99 -2.43 0.79
C TYR A 166 -29.13 -3.26 0.21
N LEU A 167 -28.93 -4.56 0.01
CA LEU A 167 -29.99 -5.45 -0.45
C LEU A 167 -31.18 -5.47 0.53
N ILE A 168 -30.89 -5.61 1.83
CA ILE A 168 -31.92 -5.60 2.89
C ILE A 168 -32.62 -4.25 2.91
N LEU A 169 -31.90 -3.12 2.86
CA LEU A 169 -32.47 -1.78 2.82
C LEU A 169 -33.36 -1.58 1.59
N PHE A 170 -32.91 -2.03 0.43
CA PHE A 170 -33.66 -1.93 -0.82
C PHE A 170 -34.98 -2.72 -0.78
N ILE A 171 -34.90 -4.00 -0.36
CA ILE A 171 -36.09 -4.86 -0.24
C ILE A 171 -37.04 -4.27 0.82
N SER A 172 -36.51 -3.80 1.95
CA SER A 172 -37.32 -3.19 3.01
C SER A 172 -38.00 -1.91 2.57
N TRP A 173 -37.29 -1.07 1.79
CA TRP A 173 -37.87 0.15 1.23
C TRP A 173 -38.99 -0.17 0.21
N MET A 174 -38.76 -1.13 -0.69
CA MET A 174 -39.82 -1.59 -1.62
C MET A 174 -41.00 -2.18 -0.85
N GLY A 175 -40.75 -3.05 0.12
CA GLY A 175 -41.79 -3.65 0.96
C GLY A 175 -42.62 -2.61 1.73
N LYS A 176 -41.97 -1.62 2.32
CA LYS A 176 -42.65 -0.54 3.04
C LYS A 176 -43.53 0.30 2.10
N SER A 177 -42.99 0.69 0.93
CA SER A 177 -43.74 1.49 -0.04
C SER A 177 -44.87 0.70 -0.71
N PHE A 178 -44.74 -0.62 -0.85
CA PHE A 178 -45.78 -1.47 -1.45
C PHE A 178 -46.88 -1.86 -0.47
N LEU A 179 -46.55 -2.21 0.78
CA LEU A 179 -47.47 -2.80 1.74
C LEU A 179 -48.19 -1.77 2.61
N PHE A 180 -47.65 -0.56 2.77
CA PHE A 180 -48.17 0.40 3.74
C PHE A 180 -48.59 1.74 3.08
N PRO A 181 -49.71 2.41 3.58
CA PRO A 181 -50.57 1.96 4.70
C PRO A 181 -51.45 0.77 4.36
N GLU A 182 -51.78 0.57 3.09
CA GLU A 182 -52.49 -0.54 2.50
C GLU A 182 -51.73 -1.07 1.28
N PRO A 183 -51.88 -2.35 0.88
CA PRO A 183 -51.18 -2.88 -0.29
C PRO A 183 -51.49 -2.06 -1.56
N ALA A 184 -50.45 -1.68 -2.31
CA ALA A 184 -50.63 -0.97 -3.58
C ALA A 184 -51.24 -1.89 -4.61
N THR A 185 -52.25 -1.40 -5.32
CA THR A 185 -52.99 -2.18 -6.34
C THR A 185 -52.37 -2.05 -7.73
N THR A 186 -51.64 -0.97 -7.98
CA THR A 186 -51.02 -0.68 -9.28
C THR A 186 -49.56 -0.23 -9.12
N ILE A 187 -48.76 -0.39 -10.19
CA ILE A 187 -47.39 0.11 -10.24
C ILE A 187 -47.33 1.63 -10.13
N ALA A 188 -48.31 2.32 -10.72
CA ALA A 188 -48.39 3.78 -10.63
C ALA A 188 -48.57 4.24 -9.18
N GLU A 189 -49.46 3.59 -8.44
CA GLU A 189 -49.68 3.86 -7.02
C GLU A 189 -48.42 3.60 -6.18
N PHE A 190 -47.70 2.50 -6.45
CA PHE A 190 -46.41 2.21 -5.80
C PHE A 190 -45.38 3.32 -6.06
N ILE A 191 -45.30 3.81 -7.32
CA ILE A 191 -44.36 4.89 -7.67
C ILE A 191 -44.77 6.19 -6.96
N ASP A 192 -46.02 6.55 -6.92
CA ASP A 192 -46.53 7.77 -6.28
C ASP A 192 -46.26 7.73 -4.77
N ARG A 193 -46.42 6.58 -4.13
CA ARG A 193 -46.09 6.38 -2.72
C ARG A 193 -44.60 6.52 -2.40
N GLY A 194 -43.70 6.38 -3.41
CA GLY A 194 -42.29 6.65 -3.31
C GLY A 194 -41.93 8.12 -3.10
N SER A 195 -42.91 9.04 -3.11
CA SER A 195 -42.68 10.47 -2.93
C SER A 195 -42.11 10.81 -1.53
N VAL A 196 -41.24 11.85 -1.46
CA VAL A 196 -40.68 12.34 -0.20
C VAL A 196 -40.84 13.86 -0.15
N GLY A 197 -41.72 14.32 0.69
CA GLY A 197 -42.09 15.73 0.77
C GLY A 197 -42.66 16.26 -0.56
N SER A 198 -42.04 17.27 -1.15
CA SER A 198 -42.40 17.84 -2.45
C SER A 198 -41.76 17.12 -3.63
N ILE A 199 -40.92 16.10 -3.41
CA ILE A 199 -40.26 15.37 -4.51
C ILE A 199 -41.17 14.24 -5.00
N PRO A 200 -41.55 14.22 -6.29
CA PRO A 200 -42.42 13.17 -6.85
C PRO A 200 -41.76 11.78 -6.73
N GLY A 201 -42.59 10.76 -6.54
CA GLY A 201 -42.13 9.39 -6.32
C GLY A 201 -41.33 8.82 -7.48
N TYR A 202 -41.65 9.14 -8.73
CA TYR A 202 -40.91 8.68 -9.90
C TYR A 202 -39.43 9.14 -9.88
N ILE A 203 -39.15 10.34 -9.34
CA ILE A 203 -37.79 10.84 -9.20
C ILE A 203 -37.02 10.01 -8.14
N ILE A 204 -37.66 9.77 -7.00
CA ILE A 204 -37.06 9.00 -5.91
C ILE A 204 -36.76 7.56 -6.35
N VAL A 205 -37.69 6.91 -7.02
CA VAL A 205 -37.52 5.56 -7.55
C VAL A 205 -36.40 5.52 -8.58
N SER A 206 -36.38 6.47 -9.53
CA SER A 206 -35.32 6.54 -10.55
C SER A 206 -33.93 6.76 -9.94
N LEU A 207 -33.79 7.69 -8.99
CA LEU A 207 -32.54 7.92 -8.26
C LEU A 207 -32.11 6.68 -7.49
N GLY A 208 -33.05 5.98 -6.85
CA GLY A 208 -32.80 4.73 -6.15
C GLY A 208 -32.24 3.65 -7.07
N VAL A 209 -32.86 3.45 -8.25
CA VAL A 209 -32.39 2.49 -9.26
C VAL A 209 -30.98 2.88 -9.76
N ILE A 210 -30.75 4.13 -10.15
CA ILE A 210 -29.46 4.63 -10.63
C ILE A 210 -28.39 4.43 -9.55
N TYR A 211 -28.70 4.73 -8.30
CA TYR A 211 -27.80 4.56 -7.18
C TYR A 211 -27.38 3.10 -6.98
N HIS A 212 -28.33 2.15 -6.98
CA HIS A 212 -28.01 0.72 -6.81
C HIS A 212 -27.24 0.16 -8.02
N LEU A 213 -27.55 0.60 -9.25
CA LEU A 213 -26.79 0.25 -10.44
C LEU A 213 -25.35 0.79 -10.36
N PHE A 214 -25.16 1.99 -9.86
CA PHE A 214 -23.84 2.57 -9.63
C PHE A 214 -23.04 1.77 -8.60
N LEU A 215 -23.63 1.37 -7.47
CA LEU A 215 -22.99 0.49 -6.48
C LEU A 215 -22.62 -0.86 -7.11
N LEU A 216 -23.51 -1.46 -7.91
CA LEU A 216 -23.24 -2.72 -8.60
C LEU A 216 -22.10 -2.58 -9.61
N MET A 217 -22.04 -1.49 -10.35
CA MET A 217 -20.96 -1.17 -11.28
C MET A 217 -19.60 -1.08 -10.54
N ILE A 218 -19.54 -0.40 -9.39
CA ILE A 218 -18.34 -0.35 -8.57
C ILE A 218 -17.98 -1.75 -8.06
N ALA A 219 -18.96 -2.51 -7.56
CA ALA A 219 -18.75 -3.85 -7.05
C ALA A 219 -18.13 -4.78 -8.09
N ILE A 220 -18.59 -4.74 -9.34
CA ILE A 220 -18.08 -5.57 -10.44
C ILE A 220 -16.77 -5.00 -10.99
N GLY A 221 -16.71 -3.70 -11.24
CA GLY A 221 -15.56 -3.03 -11.88
C GLY A 221 -14.28 -3.10 -11.08
N THR A 222 -14.37 -3.29 -9.76
CA THR A 222 -13.21 -3.39 -8.86
C THR A 222 -12.81 -4.83 -8.53
N VAL A 223 -13.40 -5.85 -9.18
CA VAL A 223 -13.01 -7.25 -8.98
C VAL A 223 -11.64 -7.50 -9.61
N GLY A 224 -10.71 -8.10 -8.84
CA GLY A 224 -9.42 -8.57 -9.36
C GLY A 224 -8.41 -7.47 -9.69
N MET A 225 -8.58 -6.24 -9.15
CA MET A 225 -7.64 -5.14 -9.40
C MET A 225 -6.27 -5.39 -8.75
N THR A 226 -6.25 -5.83 -7.49
CA THR A 226 -5.02 -6.13 -6.75
C THR A 226 -5.27 -7.31 -5.82
N LYS A 227 -4.24 -8.13 -5.52
CA LYS A 227 -4.37 -9.17 -4.49
C LYS A 227 -4.33 -8.52 -3.11
N ALA A 228 -5.24 -8.89 -2.21
CA ALA A 228 -5.23 -8.38 -0.85
C ALA A 228 -4.04 -8.96 -0.08
N THR A 229 -3.24 -8.11 0.55
CA THR A 229 -2.05 -8.52 1.31
C THR A 229 -2.38 -9.31 2.57
N GLY A 230 -3.59 -9.16 3.09
CA GLY A 230 -4.06 -9.84 4.30
C GLY A 230 -4.97 -11.05 4.06
N GLU A 231 -5.22 -11.46 2.80
CA GLU A 231 -6.01 -12.67 2.53
C GLU A 231 -5.18 -13.94 2.71
N ILE A 232 -5.71 -14.87 3.49
CA ILE A 232 -5.16 -16.22 3.62
C ILE A 232 -5.42 -16.92 2.29
N LEU A 233 -4.36 -17.20 1.53
CA LEU A 233 -4.46 -18.02 0.33
C LEU A 233 -4.84 -19.45 0.73
N PRO A 234 -5.81 -20.10 0.06
CA PRO A 234 -6.14 -21.49 0.31
C PRO A 234 -4.90 -22.36 0.09
N ARG A 235 -4.62 -23.24 1.06
CA ARG A 235 -3.39 -24.06 1.11
C ARG A 235 -3.32 -25.16 0.07
N PHE A 236 -4.43 -25.49 -0.60
CA PHE A 236 -4.54 -26.65 -1.49
C PHE A 236 -5.29 -26.28 -2.77
N GLY A 237 -4.67 -26.54 -3.91
CA GLY A 237 -5.34 -26.71 -5.17
C GLY A 237 -5.02 -25.78 -6.33
N ASP A 238 -4.23 -24.74 -6.17
CA ASP A 238 -3.71 -23.98 -7.31
C ASP A 238 -2.20 -24.19 -7.44
N GLU A 239 -1.82 -25.26 -8.16
CA GLU A 239 -0.45 -25.49 -8.65
C GLU A 239 0.02 -24.41 -9.65
N THR A 240 -0.76 -23.36 -9.86
CA THR A 240 -0.48 -22.22 -10.74
C THR A 240 -0.29 -20.90 -9.99
N ALA A 241 0.11 -20.95 -8.70
CA ALA A 241 0.65 -19.74 -8.08
C ALA A 241 2.12 -19.61 -8.52
N PRO A 242 2.45 -18.84 -9.57
CA PRO A 242 3.84 -18.50 -9.84
C PRO A 242 4.35 -17.74 -8.61
N ALA A 243 5.52 -18.18 -8.11
CA ALA A 243 6.35 -17.40 -7.22
C ALA A 243 6.25 -15.92 -7.63
N ALA A 244 6.21 -15.01 -6.65
CA ALA A 244 5.96 -13.57 -6.79
C ALA A 244 6.74 -12.91 -7.94
N GLN A 245 6.46 -13.34 -9.15
CA GLN A 245 6.81 -12.63 -10.37
C GLN A 245 5.75 -11.56 -10.53
N SER A 246 6.20 -10.32 -10.53
CA SER A 246 5.48 -9.14 -10.95
C SER A 246 4.66 -9.44 -12.21
N MET A 247 3.41 -9.86 -12.07
CA MET A 247 2.47 -9.81 -13.18
C MET A 247 2.11 -8.32 -13.38
N GLU A 248 2.94 -7.63 -14.13
CA GLU A 248 2.56 -6.45 -14.88
C GLU A 248 1.59 -6.88 -15.99
N GLY A 249 0.37 -7.24 -15.57
CA GLY A 249 -0.71 -7.44 -16.50
C GLY A 249 -1.02 -6.09 -17.16
N LYS A 250 -0.88 -5.99 -18.49
CA LYS A 250 -1.39 -4.87 -19.30
C LYS A 250 -2.88 -4.68 -18.97
N HIS A 251 -3.18 -3.77 -18.06
CA HIS A 251 -4.55 -3.37 -17.78
C HIS A 251 -5.01 -2.44 -18.90
N THR A 252 -5.79 -2.97 -19.86
CA THR A 252 -6.41 -2.19 -20.94
C THR A 252 -7.77 -1.63 -20.49
N GLY A 253 -8.06 -0.36 -20.82
CA GLY A 253 -9.34 0.29 -20.61
C GLY A 253 -9.49 0.99 -19.24
N LEU A 254 -10.72 1.14 -18.79
CA LEU A 254 -11.12 1.85 -17.56
C LEU A 254 -10.36 1.35 -16.29
N ARG A 255 -9.94 0.08 -16.28
CA ARG A 255 -9.15 -0.50 -15.19
C ARG A 255 -7.78 0.17 -15.02
N ALA A 256 -7.15 0.63 -16.10
CA ALA A 256 -5.84 1.30 -16.05
C ALA A 256 -5.88 2.65 -15.31
N LEU A 257 -7.04 3.34 -15.34
CA LEU A 257 -7.26 4.60 -14.62
C LEU A 257 -7.47 4.42 -13.11
N LEU A 258 -7.90 3.24 -12.69
CA LEU A 258 -8.27 2.94 -11.29
C LEU A 258 -7.16 2.26 -10.49
N VAL A 259 -6.14 1.70 -11.16
CA VAL A 259 -5.00 1.02 -10.51
C VAL A 259 -3.89 2.03 -10.22
N PRO A 260 -3.48 2.25 -8.97
CA PRO A 260 -2.33 3.09 -8.68
C PRO A 260 -1.07 2.42 -9.26
N ARG A 261 -0.43 3.07 -10.22
CA ARG A 261 0.84 2.62 -10.78
C ARG A 261 1.90 2.70 -9.67
N LYS A 262 2.39 1.56 -9.21
CA LYS A 262 3.43 1.45 -8.20
C LYS A 262 4.77 1.78 -8.87
N ARG A 263 5.11 3.08 -8.99
CA ARG A 263 6.42 3.50 -9.46
C ARG A 263 7.35 3.57 -8.24
N ARG A 264 8.45 2.82 -8.28
CA ARG A 264 9.57 3.06 -7.34
C ARG A 264 10.00 4.51 -7.51
N ARG A 265 10.07 5.27 -6.43
CA ARG A 265 10.56 6.65 -6.50
C ARG A 265 12.06 6.62 -6.75
N GLN A 266 12.42 6.93 -7.97
CA GLN A 266 13.81 7.03 -8.41
C GLN A 266 14.30 8.46 -8.21
N LEU A 267 15.57 8.61 -7.90
CA LEU A 267 16.21 9.88 -7.69
C LEU A 267 17.38 10.04 -8.68
N LEU A 268 17.61 11.25 -9.13
CA LEU A 268 18.80 11.65 -9.88
C LEU A 268 19.64 12.53 -8.98
N ALA A 269 20.89 12.13 -8.73
CA ALA A 269 21.85 12.93 -8.02
C ALA A 269 22.81 13.61 -9.00
N LEU A 270 22.99 14.93 -8.81
CA LEU A 270 24.06 15.71 -9.45
C LEU A 270 25.08 16.06 -8.36
N ILE A 271 26.34 15.72 -8.59
CA ILE A 271 27.41 15.94 -7.64
C ILE A 271 28.47 16.80 -8.33
N ILE A 272 28.66 18.04 -7.86
CA ILE A 272 29.67 18.97 -8.37
C ILE A 272 30.88 18.86 -7.48
N THR A 273 32.01 18.41 -8.03
CA THR A 273 33.21 18.11 -7.26
C THR A 273 34.48 18.37 -8.06
N ASP A 274 35.56 18.71 -7.35
CA ASP A 274 36.91 18.81 -7.90
C ASP A 274 37.65 17.45 -7.86
N LYS A 275 37.08 16.44 -7.13
CA LYS A 275 37.65 15.10 -6.93
C LYS A 275 36.86 14.00 -7.64
N ALA A 276 36.49 14.23 -8.90
CA ALA A 276 35.56 13.36 -9.63
C ALA A 276 35.95 11.87 -9.63
N LYS A 277 37.23 11.54 -9.85
CA LYS A 277 37.71 10.15 -9.89
C LYS A 277 37.57 9.43 -8.55
N GLN A 278 37.86 10.11 -7.44
CA GLN A 278 37.77 9.54 -6.10
C GLN A 278 36.31 9.32 -5.71
N VAL A 279 35.48 10.36 -5.89
CA VAL A 279 34.06 10.30 -5.60
C VAL A 279 33.33 9.25 -6.44
N SER A 280 33.59 9.19 -7.77
CA SER A 280 32.95 8.19 -8.64
C SER A 280 33.38 6.77 -8.30
N SER A 281 34.68 6.54 -8.02
CA SER A 281 35.17 5.22 -7.61
C SER A 281 34.50 4.77 -6.31
N ARG A 282 34.37 5.68 -5.34
CA ARG A 282 33.69 5.40 -4.07
C ARG A 282 32.22 5.04 -4.26
N ILE A 283 31.48 5.81 -5.07
CA ILE A 283 30.08 5.54 -5.38
C ILE A 283 29.91 4.17 -6.04
N MET A 284 30.75 3.86 -7.03
CA MET A 284 30.71 2.56 -7.74
C MET A 284 31.02 1.39 -6.81
N THR A 285 31.92 1.57 -5.84
CA THR A 285 32.31 0.52 -4.88
C THR A 285 31.26 0.33 -3.80
N ASP A 286 30.83 1.42 -3.15
CA ASP A 286 29.96 1.35 -1.96
C ASP A 286 28.47 1.14 -2.34
N LEU A 287 28.00 1.76 -3.44
CA LEU A 287 26.60 1.71 -3.86
C LEU A 287 26.36 0.78 -5.06
N LYS A 288 27.41 0.33 -5.75
CA LYS A 288 27.32 -0.47 -6.99
C LYS A 288 26.46 0.18 -8.06
N ARG A 289 26.50 1.53 -8.15
CA ARG A 289 25.74 2.32 -9.11
C ARG A 289 26.67 2.95 -10.16
N GLY A 290 26.20 2.98 -11.40
CA GLY A 290 26.88 3.67 -12.49
C GLY A 290 26.94 5.18 -12.27
N VAL A 291 28.06 5.80 -12.64
CA VAL A 291 28.27 7.25 -12.53
C VAL A 291 28.70 7.78 -13.88
N THR A 292 28.00 8.79 -14.39
CA THR A 292 28.38 9.51 -15.62
C THR A 292 28.99 10.85 -15.24
N SER A 293 30.15 11.18 -15.85
CA SER A 293 30.83 12.46 -15.63
C SER A 293 30.61 13.43 -16.78
N MET A 294 30.29 14.68 -16.45
CA MET A 294 30.21 15.79 -17.37
C MET A 294 31.14 16.92 -16.91
N GLN A 295 31.65 17.71 -17.83
CA GLN A 295 32.44 18.91 -17.51
C GLN A 295 31.53 20.13 -17.41
N GLY A 296 31.75 20.93 -16.35
CA GLY A 296 31.05 22.18 -16.15
C GLY A 296 31.99 23.29 -15.72
N LYS A 297 31.62 24.55 -15.97
CA LYS A 297 32.40 25.71 -15.56
C LYS A 297 31.67 26.47 -14.47
N GLY A 298 32.31 26.67 -13.32
CA GLY A 298 31.78 27.50 -12.25
C GLY A 298 31.82 28.99 -12.65
N MET A 299 30.68 29.58 -13.00
CA MET A 299 30.61 30.95 -13.51
C MET A 299 31.10 32.00 -12.51
N TYR A 300 30.95 31.76 -11.21
CA TYR A 300 31.43 32.66 -10.17
C TYR A 300 32.96 32.59 -9.98
N THR A 301 33.51 31.36 -10.08
CA THR A 301 34.94 31.14 -9.80
C THR A 301 35.79 31.06 -11.06
N GLY A 302 35.19 30.92 -12.26
CA GLY A 302 35.85 30.71 -13.53
C GLY A 302 36.54 29.34 -13.66
N LYS A 303 36.46 28.46 -12.64
CA LYS A 303 37.14 27.17 -12.60
C LYS A 303 36.30 26.09 -13.27
N ASP A 304 36.98 25.17 -13.97
CA ASP A 304 36.37 23.97 -14.48
C ASP A 304 36.11 22.98 -13.32
N ARG A 305 34.93 22.37 -13.32
CA ARG A 305 34.47 21.40 -12.33
C ARG A 305 33.83 20.20 -13.00
N SER A 306 33.96 19.04 -12.38
CA SER A 306 33.24 17.85 -12.85
C SER A 306 31.89 17.74 -12.19
N ILE A 307 30.87 17.42 -12.99
CA ILE A 307 29.51 17.14 -12.56
C ILE A 307 29.30 15.64 -12.75
N LEU A 308 29.09 14.93 -11.64
CA LEU A 308 28.79 13.50 -11.67
C LEU A 308 27.27 13.31 -11.60
N LEU A 309 26.73 12.48 -12.50
CA LEU A 309 25.33 12.06 -12.54
C LEU A 309 25.24 10.63 -12.05
N CYS A 310 24.36 10.39 -11.07
CA CYS A 310 24.11 9.05 -10.55
C CYS A 310 22.61 8.86 -10.33
N ALA A 311 22.06 7.80 -10.91
CA ALA A 311 20.71 7.36 -10.65
C ALA A 311 20.67 6.45 -9.42
N LEU A 312 19.72 6.68 -8.51
CA LEU A 312 19.63 5.94 -7.25
C LEU A 312 18.20 5.83 -6.75
N THR A 313 18.00 4.95 -5.79
CA THR A 313 16.74 4.82 -5.04
C THR A 313 16.74 5.77 -3.85
N ILE A 314 15.55 6.00 -3.25
CA ILE A 314 15.41 6.86 -2.05
C ILE A 314 16.27 6.33 -0.90
N THR A 315 16.38 5.01 -0.75
CA THR A 315 17.14 4.36 0.32
C THR A 315 18.64 4.61 0.20
N GLU A 316 19.13 4.73 -1.02
CA GLU A 316 20.56 4.96 -1.31
C GLU A 316 20.99 6.43 -1.16
N ALA A 317 20.05 7.36 -1.10
CA ALA A 317 20.37 8.81 -1.06
C ALA A 317 21.21 9.21 0.17
N HIS A 318 21.00 8.57 1.32
CA HIS A 318 21.78 8.81 2.52
C HIS A 318 23.22 8.27 2.38
N ASN A 319 23.36 7.07 1.83
CA ASN A 319 24.65 6.44 1.59
C ASN A 319 25.47 7.21 0.56
N LEU A 320 24.82 7.72 -0.50
CA LEU A 320 25.46 8.59 -1.48
C LEU A 320 26.05 9.84 -0.83
N LYS A 321 25.27 10.56 -0.02
CA LYS A 321 25.73 11.75 0.69
C LYS A 321 26.93 11.44 1.59
N SER A 322 26.89 10.32 2.29
CA SER A 322 27.98 9.88 3.16
C SER A 322 29.24 9.52 2.36
N ALA A 323 29.11 8.83 1.23
CA ALA A 323 30.21 8.47 0.36
C ALA A 323 30.89 9.71 -0.24
N VAL A 324 30.09 10.67 -0.71
CA VAL A 324 30.61 11.94 -1.27
C VAL A 324 31.33 12.76 -0.20
N ALA A 325 30.73 12.91 1.00
CA ALA A 325 31.30 13.71 2.07
C ALA A 325 32.63 13.17 2.61
N LYS A 326 32.85 11.84 2.51
CA LYS A 326 34.13 11.22 2.90
C LYS A 326 35.26 11.59 1.96
N GLU A 327 35.00 11.71 0.67
CA GLU A 327 36.05 11.99 -0.35
C GLU A 327 36.20 13.49 -0.61
N ASP A 328 35.08 14.21 -0.70
CA ASP A 328 35.09 15.66 -0.92
C ASP A 328 34.04 16.37 -0.06
N PRO A 329 34.41 16.83 1.15
CA PRO A 329 33.49 17.58 2.04
C PRO A 329 32.98 18.90 1.45
N LYS A 330 33.64 19.40 0.38
CA LYS A 330 33.25 20.66 -0.32
C LYS A 330 32.39 20.42 -1.56
N ALA A 331 32.11 19.19 -1.90
CA ALA A 331 31.24 18.86 -3.03
C ALA A 331 29.81 19.35 -2.78
N VAL A 332 29.17 19.80 -3.85
CA VAL A 332 27.74 20.17 -3.82
C VAL A 332 26.93 18.97 -4.34
N VAL A 333 26.02 18.45 -3.54
CA VAL A 333 25.15 17.32 -3.91
C VAL A 333 23.72 17.82 -4.02
N ILE A 334 23.15 17.70 -5.22
CA ILE A 334 21.74 18.00 -5.53
C ILE A 334 21.04 16.69 -5.80
N VAL A 335 19.98 16.38 -5.06
CA VAL A 335 19.18 15.19 -5.27
C VAL A 335 17.78 15.62 -5.68
N SER A 336 17.33 15.19 -6.85
CA SER A 336 16.02 15.52 -7.41
C SER A 336 15.21 14.26 -7.68
N PRO A 337 13.88 14.27 -7.46
CA PRO A 337 13.02 13.17 -7.90
C PRO A 337 13.07 13.04 -9.42
N ALA A 338 13.33 11.83 -9.91
CA ALA A 338 13.21 11.52 -11.33
C ALA A 338 11.78 10.96 -11.58
N GLN A 339 11.17 11.40 -12.69
CA GLN A 339 9.87 10.85 -13.07
C GLN A 339 9.98 9.39 -13.48
N GLU A 340 11.05 9.06 -14.23
CA GLU A 340 11.30 7.73 -14.73
C GLU A 340 12.78 7.58 -15.09
N ILE A 341 13.40 6.47 -14.70
CA ILE A 341 14.75 6.08 -15.12
C ILE A 341 14.61 4.67 -15.70
N LEU A 342 15.00 4.51 -16.97
CA LEU A 342 14.90 3.26 -17.70
C LEU A 342 16.28 2.71 -18.03
N GLY A 343 16.44 1.37 -18.11
CA GLY A 343 17.69 0.69 -18.44
C GLY A 343 18.65 0.52 -17.25
N GLY A 344 19.77 -0.13 -17.47
CA GLY A 344 20.96 -0.16 -16.59
C GLY A 344 20.75 -0.45 -15.12
N GLY A 345 19.96 -1.47 -14.74
CA GLY A 345 19.67 -1.81 -13.33
C GLY A 345 18.44 -1.13 -12.73
N PHE A 346 17.67 -0.44 -13.58
CA PHE A 346 16.35 0.12 -13.29
C PHE A 346 15.27 -0.61 -14.10
N THR A 347 14.14 0.05 -14.38
CA THR A 347 13.09 -0.51 -15.23
C THR A 347 13.63 -0.79 -16.64
N PRO A 348 13.49 -2.01 -17.21
CA PRO A 348 13.95 -2.30 -18.57
C PRO A 348 13.34 -1.35 -19.59
N LEU A 349 14.10 -1.01 -20.62
CA LEU A 349 13.56 -0.37 -21.84
C LEU A 349 12.66 -1.42 -22.51
N GLU A 350 11.36 -1.13 -22.70
CA GLU A 350 10.50 -1.99 -23.51
C GLU A 350 11.05 -1.94 -24.97
N GLU A 351 11.48 -3.07 -25.51
CA GLU A 351 11.64 -3.23 -26.95
C GLU A 351 10.25 -3.09 -27.58
N ASN A 352 10.01 -1.97 -28.25
CA ASN A 352 8.91 -1.88 -29.19
C ASN A 352 9.19 -2.89 -30.31
N ASP A 353 8.53 -4.03 -30.26
CA ASP A 353 8.37 -4.91 -31.41
C ASP A 353 7.67 -4.13 -32.54
N THR A 354 8.49 -3.39 -33.32
CA THR A 354 8.13 -2.98 -34.68
C THR A 354 8.46 -4.15 -35.61
N SER A 355 7.65 -5.21 -35.53
CA SER A 355 7.53 -6.19 -36.61
C SER A 355 6.06 -6.21 -37.02
N GLY A 356 5.70 -5.24 -37.83
CA GLY A 356 4.53 -5.23 -38.65
C GLY A 356 4.99 -5.05 -40.08
N ASP A 357 5.11 -6.16 -40.79
CA ASP A 357 4.93 -6.32 -42.22
C ASP A 357 4.06 -7.54 -42.45
#